data_c6b50814ac020a22c638a4ffcc4932dd
#
_entry.id   c6b50814ac020a22c638a4ffcc4932dd
#
_cell.length_a   1.000
_cell.length_b   1.000
_cell.length_c   1.000
_cell.angle_alpha   90.00
_cell.angle_beta   90.00
_cell.angle_gamma   90.00
#
_symmetry.space_group_name_H-M   'P 1'
#
loop_
_entity.id
_entity.type
_entity.pdbx_description
1 polymer ?
#
loop_
_entity_poly.entity_id
_entity_poly.type
_entity_poly.pdbx_seq_one_letter_code
_entity_poly.pdbx_strand_id
1 'polypeptide(L)'
;MNIYFMGMILSMIVYIVLGLVISRQVKDVNDFFVAGRQAPTFLIVGSLVASYCSTGLFMGDVGEAYAGFYTPFMITAMMLVGGYVIGSVFFGKYLRRSEALTIPEFFGNRFNSRPLRILAAVTAIITMTVYLLSVMQGIGTLMNYVTGVNYNICILLALITFAVLTVTSGSKGVLITDTLMFSIFTGASLIGVVIIVGKLGGWTTAVTNVTKLNPTIFSWSGDLSHLYPTGTENIIWAVMTGLTWVAVCAVGPWQSSRYLMAKNEHTVVRSAVWATIGVTLLEFFLPTVGALLNVYSDQIPSASLSMIWATMNLLPKVLGVIVLTGVLAAGISSATTFLSLIGSSVANDIMVIDDDKKKLRYGRVSIIVVCVVVMILAYFNPPQIYIIMLGVCETPQAA
;
A
#
# COMPACT_ATOMS: atom_id res chain seq x y z
N MET A 1 -25.16 -16.98 2.67
CA MET A 1 -24.30 -15.83 2.39
C MET A 1 -22.93 -16.11 3.01
N ASN A 2 -21.84 -15.95 2.26
CA ASN A 2 -20.48 -16.27 2.73
C ASN A 2 -20.10 -15.31 3.89
N ILE A 3 -19.60 -15.83 5.02
CA ILE A 3 -19.20 -15.03 6.19
C ILE A 3 -18.14 -13.97 5.82
N TYR A 4 -17.26 -14.27 4.89
CA TYR A 4 -16.24 -13.35 4.39
C TYR A 4 -16.87 -12.16 3.65
N PHE A 5 -17.89 -12.41 2.82
CA PHE A 5 -18.65 -11.36 2.15
C PHE A 5 -19.30 -10.40 3.15
N MET A 6 -19.97 -10.96 4.17
CA MET A 6 -20.57 -10.13 5.24
C MET A 6 -19.53 -9.28 5.95
N GLY A 7 -18.37 -9.86 6.28
CA GLY A 7 -17.27 -9.16 6.92
C GLY A 7 -16.73 -8.01 6.07
N MET A 8 -16.51 -8.24 4.77
CA MET A 8 -16.03 -7.23 3.84
C MET A 8 -17.02 -6.06 3.69
N ILE A 9 -18.29 -6.34 3.47
CA ILE A 9 -19.32 -5.29 3.36
C ILE A 9 -19.46 -4.51 4.67
N LEU A 10 -19.48 -5.22 5.81
CA LEU A 10 -19.55 -4.58 7.12
C LEU A 10 -18.35 -3.65 7.34
N SER A 11 -17.13 -4.09 7.00
CA SER A 11 -15.93 -3.27 7.14
C SER A 11 -15.98 -2.02 6.26
N MET A 12 -16.45 -2.14 5.00
CA MET A 12 -16.62 -0.99 4.12
C MET A 12 -17.61 0.03 4.69
N ILE A 13 -18.74 -0.45 5.23
CA ILE A 13 -19.74 0.41 5.89
C ILE A 13 -19.11 1.12 7.11
N VAL A 14 -18.36 0.39 7.94
CA VAL A 14 -17.67 0.96 9.10
C VAL A 14 -16.69 2.05 8.67
N TYR A 15 -15.91 1.84 7.60
CA TYR A 15 -14.98 2.85 7.10
C TYR A 15 -15.69 4.08 6.56
N ILE A 16 -16.80 3.92 5.81
CA ILE A 16 -17.62 5.04 5.34
C ILE A 16 -18.17 5.84 6.54
N VAL A 17 -18.72 5.15 7.54
CA VAL A 17 -19.28 5.81 8.74
C VAL A 17 -18.18 6.56 9.50
N LEU A 18 -17.01 5.95 9.70
CA LEU A 18 -15.86 6.61 10.34
C LEU A 18 -15.44 7.85 9.56
N GLY A 19 -15.32 7.76 8.22
CA GLY A 19 -15.01 8.90 7.37
C GLY A 19 -16.01 10.04 7.52
N LEU A 20 -17.32 9.73 7.54
CA LEU A 20 -18.38 10.72 7.75
C LEU A 20 -18.35 11.35 9.15
N VAL A 21 -18.03 10.57 10.18
CA VAL A 21 -17.86 11.11 11.54
C VAL A 21 -16.66 12.05 11.61
N ILE A 22 -15.52 11.64 11.05
CA ILE A 22 -14.29 12.44 11.05
C ILE A 22 -14.44 13.69 10.20
N SER A 23 -15.23 13.63 9.10
CA SER A 23 -15.45 14.79 8.22
C SER A 23 -15.99 16.01 8.96
N ARG A 24 -16.71 15.81 10.07
CA ARG A 24 -17.22 16.90 10.94
C ARG A 24 -16.11 17.67 11.66
N GLN A 25 -14.90 17.09 11.71
CA GLN A 25 -13.71 17.71 12.32
C GLN A 25 -12.85 18.45 11.30
N VAL A 26 -13.15 18.36 10.02
CA VAL A 26 -12.44 19.04 8.93
C VAL A 26 -13.03 20.44 8.76
N LYS A 27 -12.30 21.46 9.17
CA LYS A 27 -12.78 22.84 9.21
C LYS A 27 -12.23 23.70 8.08
N ASP A 28 -11.00 23.45 7.67
CA ASP A 28 -10.27 24.28 6.70
C ASP A 28 -9.39 23.45 5.75
N VAL A 29 -8.65 24.13 4.87
CA VAL A 29 -7.74 23.55 3.89
C VAL A 29 -6.59 22.80 4.58
N ASN A 30 -6.07 23.30 5.70
CA ASN A 30 -5.01 22.63 6.43
C ASN A 30 -5.49 21.29 7.03
N ASP A 31 -6.70 21.26 7.60
CA ASP A 31 -7.29 19.99 8.06
C ASP A 31 -7.46 19.00 6.92
N PHE A 32 -7.95 19.47 5.76
CA PHE A 32 -8.24 18.61 4.61
C PHE A 32 -6.98 18.09 3.92
N PHE A 33 -5.92 18.90 3.75
CA PHE A 33 -4.72 18.52 2.99
C PHE A 33 -3.60 17.96 3.88
N VAL A 34 -3.40 18.51 5.08
CA VAL A 34 -2.27 18.15 5.95
C VAL A 34 -2.69 17.81 7.40
N ALA A 35 -3.94 17.41 7.61
CA ALA A 35 -4.48 17.01 8.91
C ALA A 35 -4.20 18.01 10.05
N GLY A 36 -4.21 19.31 9.73
CA GLY A 36 -3.94 20.41 10.67
C GLY A 36 -2.51 20.45 11.22
N ARG A 37 -1.60 19.63 10.69
CA ARG A 37 -0.19 19.51 11.15
C ARG A 37 -0.03 19.21 12.65
N GLN A 38 -0.96 18.46 13.22
CA GLN A 38 -0.98 18.13 14.65
C GLN A 38 -0.90 16.61 14.92
N ALA A 39 -0.58 15.82 13.88
CA ALA A 39 -0.56 14.37 14.00
C ALA A 39 0.55 13.90 14.96
N PRO A 40 0.20 13.12 16.00
CA PRO A 40 1.16 12.50 16.90
C PRO A 40 1.86 11.33 16.24
N THR A 41 2.97 10.86 16.85
CA THR A 41 3.78 9.75 16.35
C THR A 41 2.96 8.52 15.95
N PHE A 42 2.01 8.09 16.80
CA PHE A 42 1.23 6.87 16.55
C PHE A 42 0.38 6.96 15.27
N LEU A 43 -0.25 8.10 15.01
CA LEU A 43 -1.04 8.29 13.78
C LEU A 43 -0.15 8.31 12.53
N ILE A 44 1.02 8.94 12.62
CA ILE A 44 1.98 8.93 11.49
C ILE A 44 2.51 7.52 11.24
N VAL A 45 2.89 6.76 12.28
CA VAL A 45 3.33 5.36 12.14
C VAL A 45 2.26 4.52 11.48
N GLY A 46 1.04 4.57 12.03
CA GLY A 46 -0.07 3.78 11.48
C GLY A 46 -0.33 4.07 10.01
N SER A 47 -0.33 5.35 9.63
CA SER A 47 -0.56 5.73 8.23
C SER A 47 0.63 5.43 7.32
N LEU A 48 1.89 5.55 7.77
CA LEU A 48 3.07 5.14 6.99
C LEU A 48 3.02 3.64 6.68
N VAL A 49 2.77 2.81 7.70
CA VAL A 49 2.72 1.35 7.51
C VAL A 49 1.50 0.94 6.70
N ALA A 50 0.30 1.48 7.00
CA ALA A 50 -0.92 1.14 6.27
C ALA A 50 -0.85 1.52 4.79
N SER A 51 -0.24 2.66 4.45
CA SER A 51 -0.11 3.11 3.07
C SER A 51 0.94 2.32 2.26
N TYR A 52 1.86 1.65 2.94
CA TYR A 52 2.81 0.72 2.33
C TYR A 52 2.19 -0.68 2.21
N CYS A 53 1.69 -1.23 3.32
CA CYS A 53 1.12 -2.57 3.40
C CYS A 53 -0.26 -2.62 2.71
N SER A 54 -0.27 -2.55 1.39
CA SER A 54 -1.45 -2.63 0.55
C SER A 54 -1.78 -4.09 0.15
N THR A 55 -2.66 -4.25 -0.81
CA THR A 55 -2.85 -5.54 -1.51
C THR A 55 -1.55 -6.04 -2.14
N GLY A 56 -0.59 -5.14 -2.44
CA GLY A 56 0.74 -5.47 -2.95
C GLY A 56 1.49 -6.42 -2.01
N LEU A 57 1.60 -6.12 -0.72
CA LEU A 57 2.25 -7.00 0.25
C LEU A 57 1.58 -8.39 0.29
N PHE A 58 0.25 -8.44 0.39
CA PHE A 58 -0.47 -9.68 0.61
C PHE A 58 -0.61 -10.57 -0.63
N MET A 59 -0.62 -9.98 -1.81
CA MET A 59 -0.79 -10.69 -3.09
C MET A 59 0.50 -10.68 -3.93
N GLY A 60 1.22 -9.55 -3.95
CA GLY A 60 2.45 -9.40 -4.69
C GLY A 60 3.62 -10.03 -3.94
N ASP A 61 4.03 -9.45 -2.83
CA ASP A 61 5.26 -9.82 -2.12
C ASP A 61 5.22 -11.25 -1.60
N VAL A 62 4.08 -11.65 -1.02
CA VAL A 62 3.84 -13.05 -0.64
C VAL A 62 3.81 -13.96 -1.85
N GLY A 63 3.25 -13.50 -2.97
CA GLY A 63 3.19 -14.23 -4.23
C GLY A 63 4.58 -14.51 -4.82
N GLU A 64 5.47 -13.52 -4.83
CA GLU A 64 6.87 -13.67 -5.28
C GLU A 64 7.63 -14.71 -4.45
N ALA A 65 7.46 -14.64 -3.12
CA ALA A 65 8.07 -15.60 -2.22
C ALA A 65 7.51 -17.03 -2.43
N TYR A 66 6.21 -17.16 -2.66
CA TYR A 66 5.56 -18.43 -2.99
C TYR A 66 6.03 -18.99 -4.34
N ALA A 67 6.23 -18.14 -5.34
CA ALA A 67 6.68 -18.52 -6.68
C ALA A 67 8.14 -19.02 -6.73
N GLY A 68 8.86 -19.02 -5.60
CA GLY A 68 10.24 -19.49 -5.53
C GLY A 68 11.29 -18.37 -5.50
N PHE A 69 10.88 -17.11 -5.46
CA PHE A 69 11.79 -15.96 -5.50
C PHE A 69 12.05 -15.37 -4.10
N TYR A 70 11.98 -16.22 -3.06
CA TYR A 70 12.02 -15.78 -1.65
C TYR A 70 13.26 -14.97 -1.29
N THR A 71 14.48 -15.50 -1.53
CA THR A 71 15.72 -14.85 -1.06
C THR A 71 16.01 -13.54 -1.79
N PRO A 72 15.94 -13.46 -3.13
CA PRO A 72 16.07 -12.17 -3.84
C PRO A 72 15.02 -11.15 -3.39
N PHE A 73 13.78 -11.59 -3.20
CA PHE A 73 12.73 -10.72 -2.69
C PHE A 73 13.03 -10.21 -1.27
N MET A 74 13.54 -11.06 -0.36
CA MET A 74 13.94 -10.65 0.99
C MET A 74 15.06 -9.60 0.99
N ILE A 75 15.98 -9.66 0.03
CA ILE A 75 16.99 -8.60 -0.15
C ILE A 75 16.29 -7.28 -0.45
N THR A 76 15.38 -7.25 -1.43
CA THR A 76 14.58 -6.08 -1.77
C THR A 76 13.81 -5.54 -0.55
N ALA A 77 13.07 -6.40 0.14
CA ALA A 77 12.24 -6.06 1.29
C ALA A 77 13.06 -5.50 2.47
N MET A 78 14.21 -6.08 2.77
CA MET A 78 15.06 -5.60 3.87
C MET A 78 15.80 -4.30 3.51
N MET A 79 16.07 -4.05 2.24
CA MET A 79 16.64 -2.77 1.79
C MET A 79 15.63 -1.63 1.91
N LEU A 80 14.41 -1.82 1.41
CA LEU A 80 13.38 -0.76 1.34
C LEU A 80 13.06 -0.13 2.70
N VAL A 81 13.08 -0.90 3.78
CA VAL A 81 12.75 -0.38 5.12
C VAL A 81 13.74 0.67 5.60
N GLY A 82 14.99 0.65 5.12
CA GLY A 82 15.99 1.70 5.35
C GLY A 82 15.57 3.06 4.79
N GLY A 83 14.72 3.07 3.75
CA GLY A 83 14.19 4.27 3.13
C GLY A 83 13.42 5.18 4.10
N TYR A 84 12.69 4.62 5.06
CA TYR A 84 11.98 5.41 6.07
C TYR A 84 12.93 6.27 6.92
N VAL A 85 14.02 5.67 7.40
CA VAL A 85 15.01 6.38 8.23
C VAL A 85 15.71 7.44 7.39
N ILE A 86 16.20 7.08 6.20
CA ILE A 86 16.86 8.01 5.25
C ILE A 86 15.90 9.16 4.91
N GLY A 87 14.67 8.83 4.53
CA GLY A 87 13.65 9.82 4.19
C GLY A 87 13.35 10.78 5.32
N SER A 88 13.19 10.30 6.54
CA SER A 88 12.90 11.17 7.69
C SER A 88 14.03 12.13 8.03
N VAL A 89 15.27 11.65 7.98
CA VAL A 89 16.46 12.44 8.38
C VAL A 89 16.84 13.45 7.31
N PHE A 90 16.86 13.05 6.03
CA PHE A 90 17.35 13.89 4.94
C PHE A 90 16.26 14.73 4.26
N PHE A 91 15.00 14.33 4.33
CA PHE A 91 13.88 15.01 3.66
C PHE A 91 12.75 15.40 4.63
N GLY A 92 12.29 14.49 5.45
CA GLY A 92 11.07 14.66 6.23
C GLY A 92 11.09 15.82 7.20
N LYS A 93 12.23 16.08 7.87
CA LYS A 93 12.40 17.26 8.74
C LYS A 93 12.26 18.57 7.96
N TYR A 94 12.86 18.64 6.77
CA TYR A 94 12.81 19.83 5.92
C TYR A 94 11.40 20.03 5.36
N LEU A 95 10.72 18.95 4.94
CA LEU A 95 9.33 19.00 4.52
C LEU A 95 8.44 19.53 5.64
N ARG A 96 8.59 19.00 6.85
CA ARG A 96 7.79 19.49 8.00
C ARG A 96 8.05 20.96 8.31
N ARG A 97 9.30 21.41 8.24
CA ARG A 97 9.72 22.79 8.50
C ARG A 97 9.24 23.76 7.42
N SER A 98 9.08 23.31 6.18
CA SER A 98 8.65 24.17 5.05
C SER A 98 7.22 24.67 5.17
N GLU A 99 6.39 24.00 5.95
CA GLU A 99 4.95 24.26 6.07
C GLU A 99 4.17 24.22 4.75
N ALA A 100 4.72 23.57 3.72
CA ALA A 100 4.03 23.36 2.46
C ALA A 100 2.78 22.46 2.65
N LEU A 101 1.77 22.65 1.81
CA LEU A 101 0.57 21.80 1.78
C LEU A 101 0.80 20.51 0.98
N THR A 102 1.72 20.55 0.02
CA THR A 102 2.01 19.45 -0.90
C THR A 102 3.51 19.32 -1.14
N ILE A 103 3.95 18.15 -1.60
CA ILE A 103 5.34 17.94 -2.00
C ILE A 103 5.73 18.81 -3.22
N PRO A 104 4.90 18.92 -4.28
CA PRO A 104 5.19 19.85 -5.38
C PRO A 104 5.34 21.30 -4.94
N GLU A 105 4.55 21.76 -3.98
CA GLU A 105 4.69 23.11 -3.41
C GLU A 105 6.04 23.30 -2.73
N PHE A 106 6.50 22.30 -1.96
CA PHE A 106 7.83 22.34 -1.35
C PHE A 106 8.92 22.57 -2.41
N PHE A 107 8.88 21.82 -3.52
CA PHE A 107 9.84 22.01 -4.63
C PHE A 107 9.70 23.39 -5.27
N GLY A 108 8.47 23.83 -5.55
CA GLY A 108 8.21 25.15 -6.10
C GLY A 108 8.81 26.28 -5.26
N ASN A 109 8.59 26.21 -3.93
CA ASN A 109 9.10 27.20 -2.98
C ASN A 109 10.61 27.10 -2.81
N ARG A 110 11.17 25.87 -2.73
CA ARG A 110 12.61 25.63 -2.55
C ARG A 110 13.46 26.20 -3.69
N PHE A 111 12.98 26.05 -4.93
CA PHE A 111 13.68 26.47 -6.13
C PHE A 111 13.13 27.77 -6.75
N ASN A 112 12.16 28.39 -6.10
CA ASN A 112 11.42 29.57 -6.60
C ASN A 112 10.98 29.41 -8.06
N SER A 113 10.41 28.24 -8.41
CA SER A 113 10.10 27.84 -9.78
C SER A 113 8.71 27.25 -9.91
N ARG A 114 7.80 28.01 -10.52
CA ARG A 114 6.44 27.52 -10.85
C ARG A 114 6.45 26.35 -11.86
N PRO A 115 7.26 26.35 -12.92
CA PRO A 115 7.34 25.20 -13.83
C PRO A 115 7.77 23.92 -13.12
N LEU A 116 8.73 23.98 -12.19
CA LEU A 116 9.17 22.82 -11.41
C LEU A 116 8.04 22.31 -10.49
N ARG A 117 7.27 23.21 -9.87
CA ARG A 117 6.09 22.84 -9.06
C ARG A 117 5.07 22.09 -9.90
N ILE A 118 4.74 22.58 -11.09
CA ILE A 118 3.78 21.94 -12.01
C ILE A 118 4.30 20.58 -12.48
N LEU A 119 5.58 20.51 -12.88
CA LEU A 119 6.20 19.25 -13.31
C LEU A 119 6.14 18.19 -12.21
N ALA A 120 6.52 18.56 -10.98
CA ALA A 120 6.44 17.67 -9.83
C ALA A 120 5.00 17.22 -9.54
N ALA A 121 4.01 18.11 -9.67
CA ALA A 121 2.60 17.80 -9.49
C ALA A 121 2.10 16.80 -10.55
N VAL A 122 2.39 17.06 -11.81
CA VAL A 122 1.98 16.17 -12.92
C VAL A 122 2.60 14.78 -12.78
N THR A 123 3.91 14.70 -12.49
CA THR A 123 4.60 13.43 -12.26
C THR A 123 3.98 12.66 -11.09
N ALA A 124 3.74 13.34 -9.96
CA ALA A 124 3.11 12.72 -8.80
C ALA A 124 1.69 12.21 -9.11
N ILE A 125 0.87 13.00 -9.82
CA ILE A 125 -0.51 12.62 -10.19
C ILE A 125 -0.50 11.38 -11.09
N ILE A 126 0.35 11.35 -12.12
CA ILE A 126 0.45 10.20 -13.04
C ILE A 126 0.86 8.96 -12.27
N THR A 127 1.95 9.03 -11.50
CA THR A 127 2.46 7.88 -10.73
C THR A 127 1.43 7.34 -9.75
N MET A 128 0.78 8.24 -8.97
CA MET A 128 -0.24 7.83 -8.01
C MET A 128 -1.50 7.27 -8.67
N THR A 129 -1.89 7.77 -9.86
CA THR A 129 -3.04 7.25 -10.61
C THR A 129 -2.78 5.84 -11.12
N VAL A 130 -1.59 5.58 -11.65
CA VAL A 130 -1.18 4.24 -12.13
C VAL A 130 -1.12 3.25 -10.96
N TYR A 131 -0.54 3.67 -9.84
CA TYR A 131 -0.50 2.82 -8.64
C TYR A 131 -1.91 2.57 -8.06
N LEU A 132 -2.77 3.57 -8.04
CA LEU A 132 -4.17 3.43 -7.64
C LEU A 132 -4.90 2.37 -8.47
N LEU A 133 -4.65 2.32 -9.78
CA LEU A 133 -5.21 1.29 -10.66
C LEU A 133 -4.77 -0.11 -10.24
N SER A 134 -3.48 -0.32 -9.94
CA SER A 134 -2.97 -1.60 -9.44
C SER A 134 -3.64 -2.01 -8.11
N VAL A 135 -3.76 -1.08 -7.15
CA VAL A 135 -4.46 -1.33 -5.88
C VAL A 135 -5.93 -1.71 -6.12
N MET A 136 -6.59 -1.03 -7.05
CA MET A 136 -7.97 -1.30 -7.44
C MET A 136 -8.16 -2.70 -8.00
N GLN A 137 -7.26 -3.12 -8.90
CA GLN A 137 -7.25 -4.49 -9.46
C GLN A 137 -7.02 -5.53 -8.36
N GLY A 138 -6.08 -5.29 -7.45
CA GLY A 138 -5.83 -6.16 -6.30
C GLY A 138 -7.07 -6.34 -5.41
N ILE A 139 -7.77 -5.24 -5.09
CA ILE A 139 -9.01 -5.29 -4.30
C ILE A 139 -10.12 -6.02 -5.06
N GLY A 140 -10.27 -5.74 -6.36
CA GLY A 140 -11.26 -6.41 -7.22
C GLY A 140 -11.04 -7.93 -7.24
N THR A 141 -9.80 -8.37 -7.43
CA THR A 141 -9.40 -9.78 -7.43
C THR A 141 -9.61 -10.43 -6.06
N LEU A 142 -9.17 -9.77 -4.98
CA LEU A 142 -9.40 -10.23 -3.61
C LEU A 142 -10.90 -10.46 -3.34
N MET A 143 -11.71 -9.43 -3.58
CA MET A 143 -13.15 -9.51 -3.31
C MET A 143 -13.82 -10.55 -4.20
N ASN A 144 -13.50 -10.60 -5.49
CA ASN A 144 -14.06 -11.60 -6.42
C ASN A 144 -13.73 -13.02 -5.96
N TYR A 145 -12.47 -13.32 -5.63
CA TYR A 145 -12.05 -14.65 -5.20
C TYR A 145 -12.71 -15.09 -3.88
N VAL A 146 -12.77 -14.19 -2.92
CA VAL A 146 -13.30 -14.49 -1.56
C VAL A 146 -14.81 -14.60 -1.54
N THR A 147 -15.51 -13.77 -2.34
CA THR A 147 -16.97 -13.63 -2.26
C THR A 147 -17.71 -14.33 -3.38
N GLY A 148 -17.03 -14.59 -4.52
CA GLY A 148 -17.66 -15.06 -5.76
C GLY A 148 -18.48 -14.01 -6.51
N VAL A 149 -18.47 -12.74 -6.03
CA VAL A 149 -19.17 -11.62 -6.70
C VAL A 149 -18.38 -11.20 -7.94
N ASN A 150 -19.08 -10.79 -8.98
CA ASN A 150 -18.46 -10.32 -10.23
C ASN A 150 -17.42 -9.23 -9.96
N TYR A 151 -16.24 -9.34 -10.60
CA TYR A 151 -15.11 -8.45 -10.46
C TYR A 151 -15.48 -6.96 -10.61
N ASN A 152 -16.29 -6.62 -11.62
CA ASN A 152 -16.69 -5.23 -11.88
C ASN A 152 -17.59 -4.66 -10.76
N ILE A 153 -18.42 -5.50 -10.14
CA ILE A 153 -19.22 -5.09 -8.98
C ILE A 153 -18.30 -4.85 -7.77
N CYS A 154 -17.29 -5.70 -7.57
CA CYS A 154 -16.31 -5.54 -6.51
C CYS A 154 -15.52 -4.23 -6.65
N ILE A 155 -15.06 -3.90 -7.86
CA ILE A 155 -14.39 -2.63 -8.16
C ILE A 155 -15.31 -1.44 -7.87
N LEU A 156 -16.57 -1.50 -8.30
CA LEU A 156 -17.53 -0.41 -8.08
C LEU A 156 -17.77 -0.16 -6.59
N LEU A 157 -17.95 -1.22 -5.80
CA LEU A 157 -18.12 -1.11 -4.34
C LEU A 157 -16.88 -0.49 -3.66
N ALA A 158 -15.70 -0.95 -4.05
CA ALA A 158 -14.44 -0.40 -3.56
C ALA A 158 -14.31 1.10 -3.90
N LEU A 159 -14.57 1.47 -5.14
CA LEU A 159 -14.51 2.85 -5.62
C LEU A 159 -15.45 3.78 -4.84
N ILE A 160 -16.70 3.36 -4.63
CA ILE A 160 -17.67 4.15 -3.86
C ILE A 160 -17.10 4.39 -2.45
N THR A 161 -16.53 3.35 -1.83
CA THR A 161 -15.93 3.47 -0.50
C THR A 161 -14.78 4.47 -0.48
N PHE A 162 -13.84 4.39 -1.45
CA PHE A 162 -12.71 5.32 -1.55
C PHE A 162 -13.17 6.75 -1.78
N ALA A 163 -14.08 6.94 -2.75
CA ALA A 163 -14.57 8.27 -3.12
C ALA A 163 -15.27 8.95 -1.93
N VAL A 164 -16.20 8.26 -1.29
CA VAL A 164 -16.93 8.81 -0.14
C VAL A 164 -15.96 9.17 0.98
N LEU A 165 -15.06 8.27 1.34
CA LEU A 165 -14.10 8.47 2.43
C LEU A 165 -13.18 9.66 2.16
N THR A 166 -12.60 9.74 0.95
CA THR A 166 -11.61 10.76 0.62
C THR A 166 -12.26 12.14 0.40
N VAL A 167 -13.39 12.19 -0.32
CA VAL A 167 -14.09 13.45 -0.61
C VAL A 167 -14.63 14.10 0.65
N THR A 168 -15.04 13.29 1.64
CA THR A 168 -15.64 13.84 2.87
C THR A 168 -14.61 14.26 3.90
N SER A 169 -13.59 13.44 4.17
CA SER A 169 -12.69 13.62 5.32
C SER A 169 -11.26 14.05 4.97
N GLY A 170 -10.86 13.99 3.70
CA GLY A 170 -9.52 14.37 3.26
C GLY A 170 -8.40 13.66 4.01
N SER A 171 -7.21 14.25 4.06
CA SER A 171 -6.02 13.66 4.70
C SER A 171 -6.18 13.42 6.20
N LYS A 172 -7.01 14.21 6.89
CA LYS A 172 -7.26 13.99 8.34
C LYS A 172 -8.01 12.69 8.59
N GLY A 173 -9.03 12.42 7.79
CA GLY A 173 -9.76 11.17 7.85
C GLY A 173 -8.91 9.97 7.46
N VAL A 174 -8.17 10.10 6.36
CA VAL A 174 -7.24 9.07 5.89
C VAL A 174 -6.26 8.69 7.01
N LEU A 175 -5.61 9.65 7.65
CA LEU A 175 -4.62 9.40 8.71
C LEU A 175 -5.20 8.60 9.89
N ILE A 176 -6.42 8.91 10.33
CA ILE A 176 -7.07 8.23 11.46
C ILE A 176 -7.52 6.83 11.06
N THR A 177 -8.17 6.69 9.89
CA THR A 177 -8.63 5.40 9.39
C THR A 177 -7.46 4.47 9.07
N ASP A 178 -6.39 4.97 8.47
CA ASP A 178 -5.15 4.23 8.22
C ASP A 178 -4.58 3.61 9.51
N THR A 179 -4.53 4.40 10.58
CA THR A 179 -3.99 3.93 11.86
C THR A 179 -4.83 2.82 12.47
N LEU A 180 -6.17 2.93 12.37
CA LEU A 180 -7.08 1.88 12.81
C LEU A 180 -6.89 0.61 11.98
N MET A 181 -6.86 0.76 10.65
CA MET A 181 -6.66 -0.33 9.70
C MET A 181 -5.32 -1.04 9.94
N PHE A 182 -4.24 -0.28 10.10
CA PHE A 182 -2.92 -0.81 10.44
C PHE A 182 -2.94 -1.66 11.71
N SER A 183 -3.57 -1.15 12.78
CA SER A 183 -3.58 -1.84 14.07
C SER A 183 -4.31 -3.20 13.99
N ILE A 184 -5.46 -3.23 13.31
CA ILE A 184 -6.25 -4.45 13.11
C ILE A 184 -5.54 -5.42 12.18
N PHE A 185 -5.08 -4.93 11.03
CA PHE A 185 -4.41 -5.74 10.01
C PHE A 185 -3.13 -6.38 10.54
N THR A 186 -2.22 -5.59 11.15
CA THR A 186 -0.94 -6.07 11.67
C THR A 186 -1.15 -7.12 12.76
N GLY A 187 -2.03 -6.83 13.74
CA GLY A 187 -2.31 -7.79 14.82
C GLY A 187 -2.90 -9.10 14.30
N ALA A 188 -3.91 -9.02 13.44
CA ALA A 188 -4.55 -10.21 12.89
C ALA A 188 -3.62 -11.02 11.98
N SER A 189 -2.79 -10.36 11.17
CA SER A 189 -1.84 -11.03 10.27
C SER A 189 -0.75 -11.76 11.04
N LEU A 190 -0.17 -11.15 12.06
CA LEU A 190 0.86 -11.79 12.88
C LEU A 190 0.30 -12.99 13.67
N ILE A 191 -0.92 -12.89 14.20
CA ILE A 191 -1.60 -14.05 14.82
C ILE A 191 -1.85 -15.12 13.75
N GLY A 192 -2.27 -14.74 12.55
CA GLY A 192 -2.47 -15.64 11.42
C GLY A 192 -1.20 -16.41 11.05
N VAL A 193 -0.04 -15.74 11.00
CA VAL A 193 1.27 -16.35 10.78
C VAL A 193 1.54 -17.47 11.80
N VAL A 194 1.37 -17.18 13.09
CA VAL A 194 1.61 -18.17 14.17
C VAL A 194 0.72 -19.41 13.99
N ILE A 195 -0.55 -19.21 13.66
CA ILE A 195 -1.50 -20.33 13.46
C ILE A 195 -1.16 -21.13 12.21
N ILE A 196 -0.85 -20.46 11.08
CA ILE A 196 -0.49 -21.15 9.83
C ILE A 196 0.76 -21.98 10.03
N VAL A 197 1.81 -21.41 10.61
CA VAL A 197 3.05 -22.13 10.91
C VAL A 197 2.82 -23.28 11.88
N GLY A 198 1.96 -23.09 12.89
CA GLY A 198 1.54 -24.17 13.79
C GLY A 198 0.87 -25.35 13.06
N LYS A 199 0.01 -25.06 12.07
CA LYS A 199 -0.62 -26.08 11.22
C LYS A 199 0.36 -26.79 10.28
N LEU A 200 1.43 -26.12 9.90
CA LEU A 200 2.53 -26.72 9.11
C LEU A 200 3.50 -27.58 9.97
N GLY A 201 3.22 -27.73 11.27
CA GLY A 201 4.04 -28.52 12.21
C GLY A 201 5.18 -27.73 12.86
N GLY A 202 5.10 -26.40 12.85
CA GLY A 202 6.12 -25.48 13.36
C GLY A 202 7.17 -25.10 12.30
N TRP A 203 8.00 -24.10 12.61
CA TRP A 203 8.97 -23.53 11.67
C TRP A 203 9.92 -24.55 11.08
N THR A 204 10.55 -25.38 11.90
CA THR A 204 11.54 -26.38 11.45
C THR A 204 10.92 -27.40 10.52
N THR A 205 9.74 -27.93 10.87
CA THR A 205 9.02 -28.92 10.06
C THR A 205 8.57 -28.31 8.73
N ALA A 206 8.01 -27.11 8.77
CA ALA A 206 7.55 -26.40 7.58
C ALA A 206 8.69 -26.15 6.59
N VAL A 207 9.82 -25.61 7.05
CA VAL A 207 11.00 -25.38 6.22
C VAL A 207 11.53 -26.70 5.64
N THR A 208 11.64 -27.75 6.46
CA THR A 208 12.14 -29.07 5.99
C THR A 208 11.22 -29.66 4.93
N ASN A 209 9.90 -29.57 5.10
CA ASN A 209 8.94 -30.13 4.15
C ASN A 209 8.97 -29.35 2.81
N VAL A 210 8.98 -28.02 2.87
CA VAL A 210 9.05 -27.19 1.67
C VAL A 210 10.36 -27.41 0.93
N THR A 211 11.50 -27.47 1.60
CA THR A 211 12.82 -27.71 0.97
C THR A 211 12.91 -29.09 0.32
N LYS A 212 12.18 -30.09 0.83
CA LYS A 212 12.10 -31.40 0.17
C LYS A 212 11.29 -31.35 -1.12
N LEU A 213 10.22 -30.55 -1.18
CA LEU A 213 9.35 -30.40 -2.35
C LEU A 213 9.96 -29.47 -3.39
N ASN A 214 10.52 -28.35 -2.96
CA ASN A 214 11.18 -27.36 -3.79
C ASN A 214 12.55 -26.99 -3.18
N PRO A 215 13.64 -27.69 -3.56
CA PRO A 215 14.98 -27.46 -3.00
C PRO A 215 15.53 -26.06 -3.30
N THR A 216 15.01 -25.38 -4.32
CA THR A 216 15.50 -24.05 -4.74
C THR A 216 14.80 -22.88 -4.06
N ILE A 217 13.71 -23.12 -3.32
CA ILE A 217 12.86 -22.06 -2.77
C ILE A 217 13.62 -21.08 -1.84
N PHE A 218 14.58 -21.58 -1.09
CA PHE A 218 15.44 -20.77 -0.22
C PHE A 218 16.86 -20.60 -0.76
N SER A 219 17.08 -20.91 -2.05
CA SER A 219 18.37 -20.67 -2.68
C SER A 219 18.68 -19.16 -2.69
N TRP A 220 19.98 -18.82 -2.66
CA TRP A 220 20.41 -17.43 -2.67
C TRP A 220 19.96 -16.66 -3.91
N SER A 221 19.80 -17.37 -5.04
CA SER A 221 19.41 -16.82 -6.34
C SER A 221 17.91 -16.92 -6.64
N GLY A 222 17.13 -17.59 -5.79
CA GLY A 222 15.76 -17.95 -6.11
C GLY A 222 15.65 -19.02 -7.20
N ASP A 223 14.45 -19.29 -7.68
CA ASP A 223 14.19 -20.16 -8.81
C ASP A 223 14.59 -19.46 -10.10
N LEU A 224 15.54 -20.05 -10.85
CA LEU A 224 16.06 -19.48 -12.10
C LEU A 224 15.06 -19.51 -13.26
N SER A 225 13.96 -20.22 -13.11
CA SER A 225 12.88 -20.23 -14.12
C SER A 225 11.85 -19.10 -13.90
N HIS A 226 11.94 -18.39 -12.77
CA HIS A 226 10.92 -17.40 -12.39
C HIS A 226 11.09 -16.07 -13.12
N LEU A 227 12.24 -15.42 -13.00
CA LEU A 227 12.47 -14.08 -13.56
C LEU A 227 13.64 -14.05 -14.56
N TYR A 228 14.83 -14.45 -14.11
CA TYR A 228 16.05 -14.44 -14.92
C TYR A 228 16.75 -15.80 -14.89
N PRO A 229 17.42 -16.18 -15.99
CA PRO A 229 18.05 -17.50 -16.13
C PRO A 229 19.33 -17.66 -15.31
N THR A 230 19.89 -16.58 -14.75
CA THR A 230 21.11 -16.63 -13.96
C THR A 230 20.91 -16.06 -12.54
N GLY A 231 21.55 -16.70 -11.55
CA GLY A 231 21.46 -16.23 -10.18
C GLY A 231 22.03 -14.83 -9.96
N THR A 232 23.04 -14.45 -10.74
CA THR A 232 23.62 -13.11 -10.68
C THR A 232 22.64 -12.05 -11.11
N GLU A 233 21.89 -12.29 -12.21
CA GLU A 233 20.85 -11.36 -12.68
C GLU A 233 19.72 -11.20 -11.65
N ASN A 234 19.29 -12.29 -11.02
CA ASN A 234 18.28 -12.25 -9.97
C ASN A 234 18.74 -11.41 -8.76
N ILE A 235 20.01 -11.48 -8.36
CA ILE A 235 20.55 -10.66 -7.27
C ILE A 235 20.71 -9.20 -7.71
N ILE A 236 21.17 -8.95 -8.93
CA ILE A 236 21.25 -7.57 -9.46
C ILE A 236 19.85 -6.95 -9.47
N TRP A 237 18.86 -7.68 -9.97
CA TRP A 237 17.46 -7.24 -9.91
C TRP A 237 17.03 -6.92 -8.46
N ALA A 238 17.27 -7.82 -7.51
CA ALA A 238 16.88 -7.64 -6.12
C ALA A 238 17.50 -6.37 -5.51
N VAL A 239 18.79 -6.12 -5.76
CA VAL A 239 19.48 -4.93 -5.26
C VAL A 239 18.97 -3.67 -5.94
N MET A 240 18.80 -3.67 -7.27
CA MET A 240 18.34 -2.49 -8.02
C MET A 240 16.88 -2.13 -7.65
N THR A 241 16.02 -3.14 -7.56
CA THR A 241 14.63 -2.97 -7.10
C THR A 241 14.61 -2.50 -5.62
N GLY A 242 15.45 -3.08 -4.77
CA GLY A 242 15.62 -2.64 -3.39
C GLY A 242 16.03 -1.17 -3.28
N LEU A 243 17.00 -0.71 -4.05
CA LEU A 243 17.40 0.70 -4.10
C LEU A 243 16.27 1.61 -4.59
N THR A 244 15.51 1.17 -5.59
CA THR A 244 14.33 1.88 -6.07
C THR A 244 13.30 2.05 -4.95
N TRP A 245 12.98 0.99 -4.24
CA TRP A 245 12.04 1.03 -3.12
C TRP A 245 12.57 1.81 -1.91
N VAL A 246 13.91 1.84 -1.66
CA VAL A 246 14.51 2.77 -0.68
C VAL A 246 14.15 4.21 -1.04
N ALA A 247 14.32 4.60 -2.32
CA ALA A 247 13.97 5.95 -2.78
C ALA A 247 12.46 6.20 -2.66
N VAL A 248 11.62 5.22 -3.02
CA VAL A 248 10.16 5.30 -2.89
C VAL A 248 9.74 5.53 -1.43
N CYS A 249 10.26 4.76 -0.48
CA CYS A 249 9.96 4.92 0.95
C CYS A 249 10.52 6.22 1.52
N ALA A 250 11.66 6.71 0.99
CA ALA A 250 12.28 7.95 1.45
C ALA A 250 11.55 9.21 0.99
N VAL A 251 11.18 9.28 -0.29
CA VAL A 251 10.69 10.53 -0.92
C VAL A 251 9.40 10.36 -1.72
N GLY A 252 8.88 9.16 -1.88
CA GLY A 252 7.61 8.92 -2.57
C GLY A 252 6.49 9.80 -2.02
N PRO A 253 5.68 10.46 -2.88
CA PRO A 253 4.71 11.47 -2.43
C PRO A 253 3.75 10.96 -1.35
N TRP A 254 3.30 9.72 -1.48
CA TRP A 254 2.36 9.11 -0.51
C TRP A 254 3.00 8.79 0.85
N GLN A 255 4.31 8.54 0.90
CA GLN A 255 5.03 8.34 2.17
C GLN A 255 5.43 9.69 2.78
N SER A 256 6.12 10.52 2.02
CA SER A 256 6.67 11.78 2.50
C SER A 256 5.60 12.82 2.88
N SER A 257 4.39 12.76 2.32
CA SER A 257 3.26 13.60 2.72
C SER A 257 2.87 13.45 4.20
N ARG A 258 3.11 12.27 4.83
CA ARG A 258 2.86 12.08 6.26
C ARG A 258 3.75 12.95 7.12
N TYR A 259 4.95 13.26 6.65
CA TYR A 259 5.86 14.16 7.36
C TYR A 259 5.32 15.60 7.40
N LEU A 260 4.58 16.04 6.37
CA LEU A 260 3.89 17.35 6.38
C LEU A 260 2.78 17.42 7.44
N MET A 261 2.18 16.28 7.78
CA MET A 261 1.08 16.19 8.77
C MET A 261 1.59 16.12 10.23
N ALA A 262 2.86 15.76 10.43
CA ALA A 262 3.44 15.52 11.75
C ALA A 262 3.44 16.79 12.63
N LYS A 263 3.26 16.62 13.94
CA LYS A 263 3.23 17.73 14.90
C LYS A 263 4.55 18.54 14.91
N ASN A 264 5.68 17.87 14.81
CA ASN A 264 7.02 18.46 14.79
C ASN A 264 8.06 17.53 14.14
N GLU A 265 9.29 18.00 13.97
CA GLU A 265 10.39 17.25 13.37
C GLU A 265 10.78 16.00 14.18
N HIS A 266 10.69 16.06 15.50
CA HIS A 266 10.95 14.90 16.36
C HIS A 266 9.91 13.78 16.11
N THR A 267 8.65 14.15 15.92
CA THR A 267 7.59 13.21 15.52
C THR A 267 7.91 12.55 14.19
N VAL A 268 8.45 13.29 13.20
CA VAL A 268 8.85 12.73 11.90
C VAL A 268 9.87 11.61 12.07
N VAL A 269 10.99 11.88 12.74
CA VAL A 269 12.07 10.90 12.91
C VAL A 269 11.62 9.69 13.73
N ARG A 270 10.93 9.96 14.84
CA ARG A 270 10.42 8.89 15.72
C ARG A 270 9.41 7.99 15.01
N SER A 271 8.55 8.58 14.18
CA SER A 271 7.57 7.82 13.40
C SER A 271 8.24 6.94 12.35
N ALA A 272 9.28 7.43 11.69
CA ALA A 272 10.02 6.65 10.70
C ALA A 272 10.67 5.40 11.32
N VAL A 273 11.28 5.54 12.51
CA VAL A 273 11.89 4.39 13.21
C VAL A 273 10.84 3.32 13.55
N TRP A 274 9.69 3.73 14.09
CA TRP A 274 8.62 2.77 14.41
C TRP A 274 7.97 2.18 13.16
N ALA A 275 7.83 2.96 12.08
CA ALA A 275 7.34 2.46 10.80
C ALA A 275 8.30 1.42 10.20
N THR A 276 9.62 1.68 10.27
CA THR A 276 10.65 0.69 9.88
C THR A 276 10.45 -0.64 10.60
N ILE A 277 10.28 -0.61 11.93
CA ILE A 277 10.05 -1.83 12.71
C ILE A 277 8.76 -2.54 12.27
N GLY A 278 7.67 -1.80 12.13
CA GLY A 278 6.36 -2.35 11.74
C GLY A 278 6.38 -2.98 10.34
N VAL A 279 6.97 -2.31 9.37
CA VAL A 279 7.10 -2.83 8.00
C VAL A 279 8.05 -4.03 7.96
N THR A 280 9.19 -3.97 8.66
CA THR A 280 10.14 -5.10 8.73
C THR A 280 9.47 -6.37 9.25
N LEU A 281 8.66 -6.27 10.30
CA LEU A 281 7.95 -7.43 10.84
C LEU A 281 6.98 -8.04 9.82
N LEU A 282 6.22 -7.22 9.13
CA LEU A 282 5.25 -7.71 8.13
C LEU A 282 5.96 -8.28 6.90
N GLU A 283 6.97 -7.56 6.37
CA GLU A 283 7.76 -7.98 5.22
C GLU A 283 8.61 -9.22 5.47
N PHE A 284 8.99 -9.48 6.70
CA PHE A 284 9.70 -10.71 7.04
C PHE A 284 8.75 -11.89 7.17
N PHE A 285 7.68 -11.75 7.96
CA PHE A 285 6.84 -12.90 8.30
C PHE A 285 5.85 -13.30 7.21
N LEU A 286 5.23 -12.36 6.51
CA LEU A 286 4.20 -12.70 5.53
C LEU A 286 4.78 -13.39 4.28
N PRO A 287 5.82 -12.87 3.60
CA PRO A 287 6.44 -13.57 2.49
C PRO A 287 7.12 -14.88 2.91
N THR A 288 7.69 -14.96 4.14
CA THR A 288 8.22 -16.24 4.65
C THR A 288 7.11 -17.30 4.70
N VAL A 289 5.93 -16.95 5.23
CA VAL A 289 4.78 -17.88 5.20
C VAL A 289 4.39 -18.19 3.75
N GLY A 290 4.42 -17.20 2.84
CA GLY A 290 4.18 -17.42 1.42
C GLY A 290 5.05 -18.53 0.83
N ALA A 291 6.35 -18.49 1.08
CA ALA A 291 7.27 -19.55 0.66
C ALA A 291 6.91 -20.91 1.27
N LEU A 292 6.54 -20.94 2.57
CA LEU A 292 6.14 -22.17 3.26
C LEU A 292 4.84 -22.78 2.73
N LEU A 293 3.96 -21.99 2.11
CA LEU A 293 2.70 -22.47 1.53
C LEU A 293 2.89 -23.37 0.29
N ASN A 294 4.11 -23.48 -0.26
CA ASN A 294 4.41 -24.45 -1.33
C ASN A 294 4.05 -25.91 -0.97
N VAL A 295 3.94 -26.24 0.31
CA VAL A 295 3.40 -27.54 0.75
C VAL A 295 1.98 -27.79 0.23
N TYR A 296 1.24 -26.74 -0.08
CA TYR A 296 -0.12 -26.80 -0.62
C TYR A 296 -0.21 -26.37 -2.09
N SER A 297 0.88 -26.49 -2.85
CA SER A 297 0.94 -26.03 -4.25
C SER A 297 -0.17 -26.61 -5.12
N ASP A 298 -0.59 -27.85 -4.89
CA ASP A 298 -1.67 -28.53 -5.63
C ASP A 298 -3.06 -27.90 -5.40
N GLN A 299 -3.22 -27.10 -4.36
CA GLN A 299 -4.52 -26.55 -3.93
C GLN A 299 -4.61 -25.04 -4.15
N ILE A 300 -3.48 -24.38 -4.35
CA ILE A 300 -3.40 -22.91 -4.49
C ILE A 300 -3.51 -22.54 -5.96
N PRO A 301 -4.54 -21.77 -6.37
CA PRO A 301 -4.81 -21.50 -7.80
C PRO A 301 -3.73 -20.66 -8.49
N SER A 302 -3.13 -19.72 -7.74
CA SER A 302 -2.06 -18.86 -8.26
C SER A 302 -1.21 -18.29 -7.11
N ALA A 303 0.01 -17.88 -7.42
CA ALA A 303 0.95 -17.32 -6.45
C ALA A 303 0.36 -16.12 -5.70
N SER A 304 -0.27 -15.19 -6.40
CA SER A 304 -0.91 -14.01 -5.83
C SER A 304 -2.08 -14.30 -4.89
N LEU A 305 -2.69 -15.48 -4.99
CA LEU A 305 -3.80 -15.91 -4.13
C LEU A 305 -3.34 -16.78 -2.95
N SER A 306 -2.05 -17.10 -2.85
CA SER A 306 -1.52 -18.04 -1.86
C SER A 306 -1.90 -17.68 -0.42
N MET A 307 -1.66 -16.45 0.00
CA MET A 307 -1.98 -16.03 1.37
C MET A 307 -3.49 -15.87 1.60
N ILE A 308 -4.25 -15.49 0.57
CA ILE A 308 -5.72 -15.42 0.66
C ILE A 308 -6.29 -16.82 0.85
N TRP A 309 -5.81 -17.79 0.04
CA TRP A 309 -6.17 -19.20 0.16
C TRP A 309 -5.85 -19.73 1.56
N ALA A 310 -4.62 -19.49 2.06
CA ALA A 310 -4.21 -19.91 3.40
C ALA A 310 -5.10 -19.29 4.49
N THR A 311 -5.45 -18.04 4.36
CA THR A 311 -6.34 -17.34 5.29
C THR A 311 -7.74 -17.98 5.33
N MET A 312 -8.28 -18.38 4.19
CA MET A 312 -9.60 -19.01 4.10
C MET A 312 -9.62 -20.46 4.58
N ASN A 313 -8.54 -21.22 4.36
CA ASN A 313 -8.50 -22.66 4.60
C ASN A 313 -7.75 -23.06 5.88
N LEU A 314 -6.75 -22.29 6.30
CA LEU A 314 -5.90 -22.63 7.44
C LEU A 314 -6.25 -21.87 8.72
N LEU A 315 -6.90 -20.70 8.65
CA LEU A 315 -7.28 -19.93 9.82
C LEU A 315 -8.70 -20.27 10.33
N PRO A 316 -8.97 -20.08 11.64
CA PRO A 316 -10.33 -20.05 12.13
C PRO A 316 -11.16 -19.01 11.39
N LYS A 317 -12.40 -19.30 11.03
CA LYS A 317 -13.27 -18.45 10.19
C LYS A 317 -13.33 -16.99 10.64
N VAL A 318 -13.46 -16.74 11.94
CA VAL A 318 -13.53 -15.38 12.50
C VAL A 318 -12.21 -14.62 12.25
N LEU A 319 -11.08 -15.25 12.55
CA LEU A 319 -9.77 -14.65 12.32
C LEU A 319 -9.52 -14.44 10.82
N GLY A 320 -9.89 -15.39 9.98
CA GLY A 320 -9.81 -15.26 8.52
C GLY A 320 -10.61 -14.06 8.01
N VAL A 321 -11.81 -13.82 8.53
CA VAL A 321 -12.61 -12.62 8.22
C VAL A 321 -11.87 -11.36 8.62
N ILE A 322 -11.28 -11.31 9.83
CA ILE A 322 -10.56 -10.13 10.33
C ILE A 322 -9.31 -9.87 9.45
N VAL A 323 -8.53 -10.90 9.10
CA VAL A 323 -7.36 -10.76 8.23
C VAL A 323 -7.77 -10.25 6.85
N LEU A 324 -8.75 -10.86 6.18
CA LEU A 324 -9.16 -10.46 4.82
C LEU A 324 -9.81 -9.07 4.79
N THR A 325 -10.58 -8.70 5.82
CA THR A 325 -11.08 -7.33 5.93
C THR A 325 -9.97 -6.34 6.23
N GLY A 326 -8.90 -6.75 6.91
CA GLY A 326 -7.69 -5.98 7.12
C GLY A 326 -6.91 -5.76 5.82
N VAL A 327 -6.79 -6.78 4.96
CA VAL A 327 -6.17 -6.66 3.62
C VAL A 327 -6.97 -5.69 2.73
N LEU A 328 -8.30 -5.84 2.74
CA LEU A 328 -9.20 -4.91 2.05
C LEU A 328 -9.00 -3.47 2.57
N ALA A 329 -8.92 -3.31 3.87
CA ALA A 329 -8.69 -2.03 4.53
C ALA A 329 -7.35 -1.41 4.14
N ALA A 330 -6.28 -2.19 4.08
CA ALA A 330 -4.96 -1.73 3.65
C ALA A 330 -4.98 -1.22 2.20
N GLY A 331 -5.70 -1.90 1.31
CA GLY A 331 -5.94 -1.42 -0.05
C GLY A 331 -6.76 -0.11 -0.09
N ILE A 332 -7.82 -0.02 0.73
CA ILE A 332 -8.62 1.21 0.87
C ILE A 332 -7.76 2.38 1.37
N SER A 333 -6.89 2.14 2.37
CA SER A 333 -5.96 3.14 2.90
C SER A 333 -5.03 3.71 1.82
N SER A 334 -4.40 2.85 1.03
CA SER A 334 -3.54 3.28 -0.07
C SER A 334 -4.31 4.09 -1.11
N ALA A 335 -5.49 3.61 -1.52
CA ALA A 335 -6.33 4.28 -2.50
C ALA A 335 -6.78 5.67 -2.04
N THR A 336 -7.26 5.81 -0.81
CA THR A 336 -7.71 7.09 -0.24
C THR A 336 -6.57 8.08 -0.07
N THR A 337 -5.36 7.57 0.24
CA THR A 337 -4.13 8.36 0.28
C THR A 337 -3.83 8.97 -1.08
N PHE A 338 -3.74 8.14 -2.13
CA PHE A 338 -3.42 8.61 -3.48
C PHE A 338 -4.46 9.62 -3.97
N LEU A 339 -5.74 9.34 -3.78
CA LEU A 339 -6.83 10.26 -4.14
C LEU A 339 -6.75 11.60 -3.40
N SER A 340 -6.45 11.58 -2.10
CA SER A 340 -6.29 12.81 -1.31
C SER A 340 -5.13 13.67 -1.82
N LEU A 341 -3.98 13.05 -2.13
CA LEU A 341 -2.80 13.73 -2.65
C LEU A 341 -3.01 14.25 -4.07
N ILE A 342 -3.65 13.49 -4.94
CA ILE A 342 -4.01 13.95 -6.28
C ILE A 342 -4.92 15.17 -6.20
N GLY A 343 -5.98 15.09 -5.39
CA GLY A 343 -6.90 16.21 -5.20
C GLY A 343 -6.23 17.47 -4.67
N SER A 344 -5.32 17.33 -3.70
CA SER A 344 -4.54 18.46 -3.18
C SER A 344 -3.58 19.03 -4.21
N SER A 345 -2.86 18.18 -4.96
CA SER A 345 -1.92 18.65 -6.00
C SER A 345 -2.61 19.36 -7.14
N VAL A 346 -3.78 18.89 -7.59
CA VAL A 346 -4.53 19.60 -8.63
C VAL A 346 -4.97 20.99 -8.17
N ALA A 347 -5.57 21.09 -6.98
CA ALA A 347 -6.11 22.35 -6.48
C ALA A 347 -5.04 23.33 -6.02
N ASN A 348 -3.94 22.85 -5.46
CA ASN A 348 -2.88 23.69 -4.88
C ASN A 348 -1.76 23.98 -5.86
N ASP A 349 -1.33 23.00 -6.68
CA ASP A 349 -0.09 23.10 -7.45
C ASP A 349 -0.32 23.37 -8.93
N ILE A 350 -1.40 22.82 -9.53
CA ILE A 350 -1.74 23.05 -10.93
C ILE A 350 -2.58 24.32 -11.07
N MET A 351 -3.72 24.36 -10.36
CA MET A 351 -4.67 25.47 -10.48
C MET A 351 -4.28 26.70 -9.64
N VAL A 352 -3.49 26.50 -8.58
CA VAL A 352 -2.99 27.55 -7.66
C VAL A 352 -4.12 28.47 -7.20
N ILE A 353 -5.12 27.89 -6.56
CA ILE A 353 -6.32 28.59 -6.11
C ILE A 353 -6.07 29.22 -4.74
N ASP A 354 -6.27 30.53 -4.60
CA ASP A 354 -6.07 31.26 -3.35
C ASP A 354 -7.29 31.17 -2.41
N ASP A 355 -8.50 31.09 -2.97
CA ASP A 355 -9.73 30.96 -2.19
C ASP A 355 -9.88 29.55 -1.61
N ASP A 356 -9.91 29.45 -0.30
CA ASP A 356 -9.97 28.18 0.43
C ASP A 356 -11.21 27.34 0.09
N LYS A 357 -12.37 27.98 -0.08
CA LYS A 357 -13.62 27.26 -0.42
C LYS A 357 -13.54 26.69 -1.83
N LYS A 358 -12.99 27.46 -2.77
CA LYS A 358 -12.79 27.00 -4.15
C LYS A 358 -11.72 25.91 -4.17
N LYS A 359 -10.60 26.07 -3.44
CA LYS A 359 -9.53 25.08 -3.33
C LYS A 359 -10.07 23.72 -2.85
N LEU A 360 -10.87 23.69 -1.79
CA LEU A 360 -11.53 22.48 -1.30
C LEU A 360 -12.49 21.87 -2.34
N ARG A 361 -13.29 22.71 -3.01
CA ARG A 361 -14.23 22.24 -4.04
C ARG A 361 -13.52 21.60 -5.22
N TYR A 362 -12.50 22.25 -5.76
CA TYR A 362 -11.74 21.71 -6.90
C TYR A 362 -10.93 20.45 -6.50
N GLY A 363 -10.36 20.41 -5.30
CA GLY A 363 -9.73 19.19 -4.77
C GLY A 363 -10.71 18.01 -4.74
N ARG A 364 -11.93 18.20 -4.23
CA ARG A 364 -12.97 17.17 -4.19
C ARG A 364 -13.43 16.75 -5.59
N VAL A 365 -13.61 17.68 -6.50
CA VAL A 365 -13.99 17.39 -7.89
C VAL A 365 -12.89 16.57 -8.58
N SER A 366 -11.63 16.93 -8.38
CA SER A 366 -10.49 16.19 -8.95
C SER A 366 -10.43 14.75 -8.44
N ILE A 367 -10.71 14.51 -7.16
CA ILE A 367 -10.82 13.16 -6.60
C ILE A 367 -11.89 12.35 -7.35
N ILE A 368 -13.07 12.91 -7.55
CA ILE A 368 -14.17 12.23 -8.27
C ILE A 368 -13.78 11.93 -9.72
N VAL A 369 -13.17 12.89 -10.42
CA VAL A 369 -12.72 12.70 -11.80
C VAL A 369 -11.70 11.55 -11.90
N VAL A 370 -10.70 11.52 -11.02
CA VAL A 370 -9.69 10.44 -11.01
C VAL A 370 -10.33 9.10 -10.64
N CYS A 371 -11.28 9.06 -9.71
CA CYS A 371 -12.03 7.85 -9.42
C CYS A 371 -12.72 7.28 -10.67
N VAL A 372 -13.38 8.14 -11.45
CA VAL A 372 -14.05 7.72 -12.70
C VAL A 372 -13.04 7.22 -13.73
N VAL A 373 -11.91 7.91 -13.91
CA VAL A 373 -10.85 7.50 -14.84
C VAL A 373 -10.30 6.15 -14.45
N VAL A 374 -9.95 5.95 -13.18
CA VAL A 374 -9.40 4.67 -12.68
C VAL A 374 -10.43 3.55 -12.79
N MET A 375 -11.72 3.84 -12.57
CA MET A 375 -12.78 2.84 -12.75
C MET A 375 -12.87 2.37 -14.21
N ILE A 376 -12.84 3.30 -15.16
CA ILE A 376 -12.87 2.98 -16.60
C ILE A 376 -11.66 2.12 -16.96
N LEU A 377 -10.46 2.51 -16.52
CA LEU A 377 -9.24 1.76 -16.78
C LEU A 377 -9.27 0.37 -16.13
N ALA A 378 -9.75 0.25 -14.89
CA ALA A 378 -9.85 -1.01 -14.17
C ALA A 378 -10.90 -1.95 -14.79
N TYR A 379 -11.97 -1.40 -15.39
CA TYR A 379 -13.00 -2.18 -16.09
C TYR A 379 -12.42 -2.97 -17.27
N PHE A 380 -11.48 -2.38 -18.01
CA PHE A 380 -10.79 -3.07 -19.10
C PHE A 380 -9.80 -4.13 -18.62
N ASN A 381 -9.55 -4.22 -17.31
CA ASN A 381 -8.65 -5.16 -16.66
C ASN A 381 -7.33 -5.36 -17.43
N PRO A 382 -6.57 -4.27 -17.69
CA PRO A 382 -5.33 -4.38 -18.42
C PRO A 382 -4.38 -5.32 -17.67
N PRO A 383 -3.60 -6.16 -18.38
CA PRO A 383 -2.68 -7.09 -17.75
C PRO A 383 -1.75 -6.31 -16.82
N GLN A 384 -1.69 -6.75 -15.61
CA GLN A 384 -0.96 -6.27 -14.44
C GLN A 384 -0.09 -5.04 -14.68
N ILE A 385 -0.67 -3.84 -14.52
CA ILE A 385 0.06 -2.56 -14.61
C ILE A 385 1.15 -2.46 -13.51
N TYR A 386 1.08 -3.29 -12.46
CA TYR A 386 2.20 -3.52 -11.55
C TYR A 386 3.46 -3.95 -12.32
N ILE A 387 3.35 -4.82 -13.30
CA ILE A 387 4.42 -5.15 -14.26
C ILE A 387 4.79 -3.91 -15.09
N ILE A 388 3.88 -3.03 -15.44
CA ILE A 388 4.21 -1.78 -16.14
C ILE A 388 4.89 -0.78 -15.20
N MET A 389 4.54 -0.70 -13.92
CA MET A 389 5.26 0.12 -12.94
C MET A 389 6.67 -0.42 -12.64
N LEU A 390 6.83 -1.73 -12.56
CA LEU A 390 8.14 -2.38 -12.52
C LEU A 390 8.79 -2.38 -13.91
N GLY A 391 8.04 -2.60 -14.97
CA GLY A 391 8.51 -2.73 -16.34
C GLY A 391 8.87 -1.44 -17.06
N VAL A 392 8.66 -0.27 -16.46
CA VAL A 392 9.48 0.92 -16.78
C VAL A 392 10.93 0.71 -16.31
N CYS A 393 11.15 -0.26 -15.43
CA CYS A 393 12.46 -0.72 -14.97
C CYS A 393 12.81 -2.14 -15.46
N GLU A 394 11.89 -2.89 -16.02
CA GLU A 394 12.04 -4.32 -16.35
C GLU A 394 11.64 -4.65 -17.80
N THR A 395 12.55 -5.19 -18.44
CA THR A 395 12.79 -5.76 -19.77
C THR A 395 11.70 -6.64 -20.42
N PRO A 396 11.87 -6.92 -21.74
CA PRO A 396 10.86 -7.38 -22.70
C PRO A 396 10.66 -8.90 -22.72
N GLN A 397 10.41 -9.58 -21.62
CA GLN A 397 10.11 -11.02 -21.62
C GLN A 397 8.66 -11.38 -21.23
N ALA A 398 7.78 -10.42 -21.12
CA ALA A 398 6.35 -10.67 -20.96
C ALA A 398 5.59 -10.32 -22.25
N ALA A 399 5.94 -10.98 -23.36
CA ALA A 399 5.16 -11.02 -24.58
C ALA A 399 4.77 -12.48 -24.90
#